data_c212147ab37ca2b4a8a10f482324e8ae
#
_entry.id   c212147ab37ca2b4a8a10f482324e8ae
#
_cell.length_a   1.000
_cell.length_b   1.000
_cell.length_c   1.000
_cell.angle_alpha   90.00
_cell.angle_beta   90.00
_cell.angle_gamma   90.00
#
_symmetry.space_group_name_H-M   'P 1'
#
loop_
_entity.id
_entity.type
_entity.pdbx_description
1 polymer ?
#
loop_
_entity_poly.entity_id
_entity_poly.type
_entity_poly.pdbx_seq_one_letter_code
_entity_poly.pdbx_strand_id
1 'polypeptide(L)'
;DKVWDRLPRHIQAYIISKQLKVYVIDAYRVAREAGLGPRINTIMQTCYFALSGLLPEADAVRHIKTMVQRSYQFKGGTILEANEKAIDQAHSQLQQLPEPDQGTANRERRKPIPARASAFVHDVTSKLMAGHGDSVPVSQLPVDGTWPLGTAAYEKRQLATTLPVLEPDLCIQCGKCAFVCPHSAIRSKVFDPALLDGAPEDFRHATVVGTEFKKGMAITYQVAPEDCTSCTLCVEVCPAWDKTNRSRKALNLHPVEPIREREKAKWDFFLTLPEYDRRDIPWDTIKGAAVGQPLFEFSSACVGCGETPYIRLATQLFGDRMIIANATGCSSIYGGNLPTAPYTTNPEGRGPAWCNSLFEDNAEFGLGIRIGLDEQINHARQLLTELSTEVGAELV
;
A
#
# COMPACT_ATOMS: atom_id res chain seq x y z
N ASP A 1 16.73 24.19 -11.55
CA ASP A 1 18.17 24.36 -11.29
C ASP A 1 18.77 23.39 -10.27
N LYS A 2 17.95 22.63 -9.52
CA LYS A 2 18.46 21.72 -8.48
C LYS A 2 18.15 20.24 -8.75
N VAL A 3 17.67 19.89 -9.93
CA VAL A 3 17.30 18.49 -10.23
C VAL A 3 18.53 17.60 -10.22
N TRP A 4 19.63 18.05 -10.80
CA TRP A 4 20.89 17.32 -10.82
C TRP A 4 21.36 16.92 -9.41
N ASP A 5 21.38 17.85 -8.48
CA ASP A 5 21.83 17.63 -7.09
C ASP A 5 20.89 16.72 -6.29
N ARG A 6 19.66 16.54 -6.76
CA ARG A 6 18.68 15.61 -6.16
C ARG A 6 18.82 14.18 -6.66
N LEU A 7 19.49 13.96 -7.80
CA LEU A 7 19.73 12.62 -8.32
C LEU A 7 20.73 11.88 -7.43
N PRO A 8 20.50 10.60 -7.11
CA PRO A 8 21.48 9.80 -6.37
C PRO A 8 22.79 9.64 -7.14
N ARG A 9 23.90 9.47 -6.41
CA ARG A 9 25.25 9.35 -6.95
C ARG A 9 25.38 8.36 -8.10
N HIS A 10 24.78 7.16 -7.95
CA HIS A 10 24.86 6.14 -8.99
C HIS A 10 24.08 6.51 -10.26
N ILE A 11 23.01 7.29 -10.16
CA ILE A 11 22.27 7.79 -11.33
C ILE A 11 23.09 8.85 -12.05
N GLN A 12 23.71 9.80 -11.32
CA GLN A 12 24.60 10.78 -11.92
C GLN A 12 25.77 10.09 -12.64
N ALA A 13 26.42 9.12 -11.98
CA ALA A 13 27.51 8.34 -12.59
C ALA A 13 27.06 7.60 -13.85
N TYR A 14 25.85 7.00 -13.85
CA TYR A 14 25.30 6.32 -15.01
C TYR A 14 25.02 7.28 -16.17
N ILE A 15 24.42 8.44 -15.91
CA ILE A 15 24.16 9.48 -16.90
C ILE A 15 25.48 9.91 -17.58
N ILE A 16 26.51 10.22 -16.77
CA ILE A 16 27.83 10.62 -17.26
C ILE A 16 28.47 9.51 -18.09
N SER A 17 28.52 8.28 -17.55
CA SER A 17 29.19 7.15 -18.20
C SER A 17 28.56 6.77 -19.56
N LYS A 18 27.27 7.04 -19.72
CA LYS A 18 26.52 6.75 -20.94
C LYS A 18 26.29 8.00 -21.80
N GLN A 19 26.76 9.17 -21.37
CA GLN A 19 26.56 10.44 -22.08
C GLN A 19 25.08 10.69 -22.41
N LEU A 20 24.19 10.44 -21.42
CA LEU A 20 22.76 10.55 -21.62
C LEU A 20 22.30 12.00 -21.59
N LYS A 21 21.51 12.39 -22.57
CA LYS A 21 20.79 13.66 -22.57
C LYS A 21 19.58 13.56 -21.64
N VAL A 22 19.53 14.40 -20.61
CA VAL A 22 18.46 14.35 -19.60
C VAL A 22 17.55 15.56 -19.77
N TYR A 23 16.27 15.32 -19.86
CA TYR A 23 15.24 16.33 -19.96
C TYR A 23 14.31 16.26 -18.73
N VAL A 24 13.84 17.40 -18.29
CA VAL A 24 12.98 17.51 -17.11
C VAL A 24 11.78 18.41 -17.37
N ILE A 25 10.66 18.10 -16.76
CA ILE A 25 9.46 18.90 -16.76
C ILE A 25 8.75 18.76 -15.41
N ASP A 26 8.22 19.85 -14.86
CA ASP A 26 7.27 19.79 -13.75
C ASP A 26 5.85 19.52 -14.29
N ALA A 27 5.62 18.28 -14.71
CA ALA A 27 4.37 17.87 -15.32
C ALA A 27 3.15 18.04 -14.41
N TYR A 28 3.32 17.90 -13.08
CA TYR A 28 2.24 18.14 -12.13
C TYR A 28 1.86 19.62 -12.02
N ARG A 29 2.80 20.53 -12.12
CA ARG A 29 2.50 21.95 -12.18
C ARG A 29 1.75 22.29 -13.47
N VAL A 30 2.25 21.83 -14.62
CA VAL A 30 1.57 22.03 -15.92
C VAL A 30 0.14 21.47 -15.90
N ALA A 31 -0.07 20.27 -15.35
CA ALA A 31 -1.39 19.66 -15.22
C ALA A 31 -2.35 20.50 -14.36
N ARG A 32 -1.89 20.99 -13.22
CA ARG A 32 -2.70 21.85 -12.34
C ARG A 32 -3.06 23.17 -13.02
N GLU A 33 -2.11 23.84 -13.66
CA GLU A 33 -2.31 25.12 -14.38
C GLU A 33 -3.24 24.96 -15.60
N ALA A 34 -3.26 23.78 -16.19
CA ALA A 34 -4.18 23.44 -17.27
C ALA A 34 -5.57 23.00 -16.79
N GLY A 35 -5.77 22.69 -15.50
CA GLY A 35 -7.04 22.20 -14.96
C GLY A 35 -7.22 20.68 -15.00
N LEU A 36 -6.14 19.91 -15.22
CA LEU A 36 -6.16 18.45 -15.25
C LEU A 36 -5.96 17.79 -13.87
N GLY A 37 -5.76 18.59 -12.82
CA GLY A 37 -5.42 18.06 -11.50
C GLY A 37 -4.11 17.26 -11.50
N PRO A 38 -4.08 16.01 -11.01
CA PRO A 38 -2.86 15.20 -10.96
C PRO A 38 -2.57 14.41 -12.25
N ARG A 39 -3.33 14.61 -13.34
CA ARG A 39 -3.23 13.80 -14.55
C ARG A 39 -2.17 14.33 -15.49
N ILE A 40 -1.04 13.64 -15.57
CA ILE A 40 0.12 14.04 -16.35
C ILE A 40 0.36 13.22 -17.63
N ASN A 41 -0.44 12.20 -17.90
CA ASN A 41 -0.24 11.26 -19.00
C ASN A 41 -0.15 11.95 -20.37
N THR A 42 -1.06 12.86 -20.70
CA THR A 42 -1.05 13.59 -21.97
C THR A 42 0.21 14.48 -22.09
N ILE A 43 0.62 15.12 -21.00
CA ILE A 43 1.83 15.95 -20.95
C ILE A 43 3.08 15.09 -21.23
N MET A 44 3.21 13.95 -20.52
CA MET A 44 4.36 13.06 -20.70
C MET A 44 4.39 12.43 -22.09
N GLN A 45 3.23 12.09 -22.66
CA GLN A 45 3.13 11.61 -24.03
C GLN A 45 3.62 12.68 -25.03
N THR A 46 3.25 13.93 -24.84
CA THR A 46 3.70 15.04 -25.69
C THR A 46 5.23 15.21 -25.60
N CYS A 47 5.80 15.18 -24.38
CA CYS A 47 7.25 15.23 -24.18
C CYS A 47 7.97 14.06 -24.85
N TYR A 48 7.43 12.85 -24.74
CA TYR A 48 8.00 11.66 -25.38
C TYR A 48 8.10 11.83 -26.89
N PHE A 49 7.04 12.23 -27.57
CA PHE A 49 7.07 12.41 -29.02
C PHE A 49 7.92 13.59 -29.47
N ALA A 50 7.98 14.65 -28.68
CA ALA A 50 8.90 15.77 -28.97
C ALA A 50 10.38 15.36 -28.92
N LEU A 51 10.75 14.40 -28.06
CA LEU A 51 12.13 13.95 -27.89
C LEU A 51 12.50 12.74 -28.73
N SER A 52 11.52 11.89 -29.09
CA SER A 52 11.80 10.60 -29.76
C SER A 52 12.22 10.71 -31.21
N GLY A 53 11.90 11.82 -31.90
CA GLY A 53 12.16 11.98 -33.33
C GLY A 53 11.40 11.01 -34.25
N LEU A 54 10.42 10.25 -33.71
CA LEU A 54 9.62 9.30 -34.49
C LEU A 54 8.69 9.98 -35.50
N LEU A 55 8.25 11.18 -35.19
CA LEU A 55 7.40 12.02 -36.04
C LEU A 55 7.91 13.46 -35.99
N PRO A 56 7.66 14.26 -37.05
CA PRO A 56 7.78 15.72 -36.92
C PRO A 56 6.91 16.21 -35.79
N GLU A 57 7.41 17.13 -34.97
CA GLU A 57 6.75 17.59 -33.74
C GLU A 57 5.33 18.10 -33.99
N ALA A 58 5.13 18.93 -35.04
CA ALA A 58 3.82 19.44 -35.39
C ALA A 58 2.80 18.33 -35.72
N ASP A 59 3.26 17.24 -36.34
CA ASP A 59 2.43 16.08 -36.64
C ASP A 59 2.10 15.30 -35.38
N ALA A 60 3.08 15.09 -34.49
CA ALA A 60 2.88 14.45 -33.20
C ALA A 60 1.82 15.19 -32.36
N VAL A 61 1.95 16.50 -32.19
CA VAL A 61 1.00 17.36 -31.49
C VAL A 61 -0.39 17.26 -32.09
N ARG A 62 -0.49 17.34 -33.44
CA ARG A 62 -1.78 17.20 -34.14
C ARG A 62 -2.44 15.85 -33.86
N HIS A 63 -1.68 14.74 -33.92
CA HIS A 63 -2.19 13.41 -33.65
C HIS A 63 -2.63 13.24 -32.20
N ILE A 64 -1.84 13.75 -31.24
CA ILE A 64 -2.21 13.69 -29.82
C ILE A 64 -3.50 14.47 -29.58
N LYS A 65 -3.64 15.69 -30.11
CA LYS A 65 -4.89 16.46 -30.00
C LYS A 65 -6.08 15.71 -30.63
N THR A 66 -5.90 15.09 -31.79
CA THR A 66 -6.95 14.28 -32.42
C THR A 66 -7.37 13.10 -31.54
N MET A 67 -6.41 12.41 -30.92
CA MET A 67 -6.71 11.30 -29.99
C MET A 67 -7.43 11.79 -28.72
N VAL A 68 -7.03 12.92 -28.17
CA VAL A 68 -7.69 13.57 -27.04
C VAL A 68 -9.15 13.91 -27.39
N GLN A 69 -9.39 14.51 -28.55
CA GLN A 69 -10.74 14.82 -29.02
C GLN A 69 -11.60 13.55 -29.09
N ARG A 70 -11.11 12.48 -29.74
CA ARG A 70 -11.84 11.20 -29.83
C ARG A 70 -12.14 10.59 -28.46
N SER A 71 -11.20 10.68 -27.51
CA SER A 71 -11.33 10.04 -26.21
C SER A 71 -12.22 10.82 -25.23
N TYR A 72 -12.27 12.14 -25.36
CA TYR A 72 -12.93 13.02 -24.39
C TYR A 72 -14.08 13.84 -24.92
N GLN A 73 -14.45 13.73 -26.22
CA GLN A 73 -15.54 14.49 -26.83
C GLN A 73 -16.87 14.38 -26.09
N PHE A 74 -17.14 13.25 -25.41
CA PHE A 74 -18.37 13.02 -24.64
C PHE A 74 -18.25 13.43 -23.16
N LYS A 75 -17.08 13.92 -22.71
CA LYS A 75 -16.84 14.28 -21.31
C LYS A 75 -16.93 15.77 -21.01
N GLY A 76 -17.30 16.58 -22.01
CA GLY A 76 -17.48 18.02 -21.90
C GLY A 76 -16.29 18.85 -22.40
N GLY A 77 -16.59 20.05 -22.90
CA GLY A 77 -15.61 20.95 -23.53
C GLY A 77 -14.46 21.36 -22.61
N THR A 78 -14.73 21.57 -21.33
CA THR A 78 -13.71 21.98 -20.33
C THR A 78 -12.57 20.98 -20.19
N ILE A 79 -12.86 19.66 -20.26
CA ILE A 79 -11.84 18.61 -20.18
C ILE A 79 -10.99 18.60 -21.45
N LEU A 80 -11.62 18.83 -22.58
CA LEU A 80 -10.95 18.89 -23.89
C LEU A 80 -9.97 20.06 -23.94
N GLU A 81 -10.45 21.27 -23.61
CA GLU A 81 -9.67 22.50 -23.57
C GLU A 81 -8.48 22.39 -22.60
N ALA A 82 -8.71 21.77 -21.41
CA ALA A 82 -7.65 21.55 -20.43
C ALA A 82 -6.53 20.63 -20.97
N ASN A 83 -6.89 19.56 -21.70
CA ASN A 83 -5.90 18.69 -22.33
C ASN A 83 -5.14 19.38 -23.47
N GLU A 84 -5.84 20.13 -24.34
CA GLU A 84 -5.20 20.87 -25.42
C GLU A 84 -4.22 21.92 -24.87
N LYS A 85 -4.62 22.68 -23.86
CA LYS A 85 -3.75 23.62 -23.16
C LYS A 85 -2.51 22.94 -22.56
N ALA A 86 -2.67 21.77 -21.93
CA ALA A 86 -1.57 21.01 -21.36
C ALA A 86 -0.58 20.52 -22.43
N ILE A 87 -1.07 20.09 -23.60
CA ILE A 87 -0.26 19.69 -24.75
C ILE A 87 0.58 20.88 -25.24
N ASP A 88 -0.04 22.05 -25.43
CA ASP A 88 0.65 23.25 -25.92
C ASP A 88 1.70 23.77 -24.93
N GLN A 89 1.45 23.61 -23.63
CA GLN A 89 2.40 24.00 -22.58
C GLN A 89 3.55 23.00 -22.38
N ALA A 90 3.33 21.71 -22.66
CA ALA A 90 4.29 20.65 -22.37
C ALA A 90 5.66 20.89 -23.01
N HIS A 91 5.67 21.27 -24.30
CA HIS A 91 6.91 21.51 -25.03
C HIS A 91 7.69 22.73 -24.46
N SER A 92 7.01 23.83 -24.21
CA SER A 92 7.65 25.07 -23.71
C SER A 92 8.19 24.94 -22.29
N GLN A 93 7.71 23.97 -21.52
CA GLN A 93 8.15 23.70 -20.14
C GLN A 93 9.18 22.56 -20.03
N LEU A 94 9.44 21.87 -21.15
CA LEU A 94 10.46 20.82 -21.21
C LEU A 94 11.85 21.45 -21.27
N GLN A 95 12.72 21.10 -20.34
CA GLN A 95 14.07 21.68 -20.22
C GLN A 95 15.11 20.57 -20.30
N GLN A 96 16.15 20.79 -21.10
CA GLN A 96 17.33 19.93 -21.07
C GLN A 96 18.24 20.35 -19.91
N LEU A 97 18.67 19.38 -19.11
CA LEU A 97 19.69 19.64 -18.09
C LEU A 97 21.06 19.83 -18.77
N PRO A 98 21.91 20.71 -18.23
CA PRO A 98 23.31 20.79 -18.64
C PRO A 98 23.95 19.41 -18.53
N GLU A 99 24.83 19.04 -19.44
CA GLU A 99 25.62 17.82 -19.39
C GLU A 99 26.78 18.01 -18.40
N PRO A 100 26.70 17.45 -17.18
CA PRO A 100 27.76 17.66 -16.20
C PRO A 100 28.87 16.62 -16.40
N ASP A 101 30.11 17.07 -16.32
CA ASP A 101 31.29 16.23 -16.42
C ASP A 101 31.57 15.43 -15.14
N GLN A 102 31.00 15.85 -14.01
CA GLN A 102 31.25 15.22 -12.71
C GLN A 102 29.98 15.06 -11.88
N GLY A 103 29.93 13.97 -11.12
CA GLY A 103 28.88 13.76 -10.14
C GLY A 103 29.09 14.62 -8.89
N THR A 104 28.06 15.37 -8.49
CA THR A 104 28.08 16.26 -7.32
C THR A 104 27.34 15.67 -6.12
N ALA A 105 26.55 14.60 -6.32
CA ALA A 105 25.71 14.03 -5.27
C ALA A 105 26.51 13.21 -4.26
N ASN A 106 26.23 13.46 -3.00
CA ASN A 106 26.62 12.63 -1.87
C ASN A 106 25.50 11.68 -1.42
N ARG A 107 24.33 11.75 -2.08
CA ARG A 107 23.16 10.92 -1.78
C ARG A 107 23.32 9.54 -2.40
N GLU A 108 23.36 8.50 -1.55
CA GLU A 108 23.41 7.11 -1.99
C GLU A 108 22.01 6.57 -2.36
N ARG A 109 21.99 5.48 -3.11
CA ARG A 109 20.74 4.74 -3.38
C ARG A 109 20.19 4.22 -2.06
N ARG A 110 18.95 4.51 -1.78
CA ARG A 110 18.25 3.93 -0.63
C ARG A 110 18.15 2.41 -0.82
N LYS A 111 18.52 1.66 0.21
CA LYS A 111 18.31 0.22 0.24
C LYS A 111 16.79 -0.03 0.36
N PRO A 112 16.16 -0.67 -0.60
CA PRO A 112 14.71 -0.87 -0.57
C PRO A 112 14.26 -1.83 0.53
N ILE A 113 15.17 -2.72 0.96
CA ILE A 113 14.89 -3.76 1.95
C ILE A 113 15.60 -3.40 3.26
N PRO A 114 14.88 -3.35 4.40
CA PRO A 114 15.48 -3.08 5.69
C PRO A 114 16.33 -4.27 6.16
N ALA A 115 17.39 -4.01 6.95
CA ALA A 115 18.34 -5.03 7.42
C ALA A 115 17.67 -6.16 8.23
N ARG A 116 16.53 -5.90 8.86
CA ARG A 116 15.75 -6.86 9.64
C ARG A 116 14.99 -7.91 8.82
N ALA A 117 14.96 -7.76 7.50
CA ALA A 117 14.25 -8.71 6.63
C ALA A 117 14.91 -10.09 6.66
N SER A 118 14.13 -11.14 6.37
CA SER A 118 14.63 -12.52 6.30
C SER A 118 15.64 -12.71 5.16
N ALA A 119 16.41 -13.77 5.24
CA ALA A 119 17.35 -14.16 4.19
C ALA A 119 16.63 -14.29 2.82
N PHE A 120 15.48 -14.93 2.78
CA PHE A 120 14.67 -15.05 1.56
C PHE A 120 14.36 -13.69 0.94
N VAL A 121 13.95 -12.71 1.75
CA VAL A 121 13.65 -11.36 1.25
C VAL A 121 14.90 -10.68 0.70
N HIS A 122 16.07 -10.86 1.33
CA HIS A 122 17.33 -10.32 0.84
C HIS A 122 17.84 -11.02 -0.42
N ASP A 123 17.77 -12.34 -0.48
CA ASP A 123 18.43 -13.14 -1.51
C ASP A 123 17.55 -13.37 -2.73
N VAL A 124 16.22 -13.39 -2.57
CA VAL A 124 15.25 -13.66 -3.63
C VAL A 124 14.41 -12.43 -3.90
N THR A 125 13.57 -12.01 -2.95
CA THR A 125 12.58 -10.94 -3.17
C THR A 125 13.23 -9.64 -3.64
N SER A 126 14.34 -9.23 -3.02
CA SER A 126 15.04 -7.98 -3.39
C SER A 126 15.61 -8.00 -4.80
N LYS A 127 16.13 -9.14 -5.24
CA LYS A 127 16.66 -9.31 -6.60
C LYS A 127 15.55 -9.26 -7.65
N LEU A 128 14.43 -9.94 -7.37
CA LEU A 128 13.25 -9.89 -8.24
C LEU A 128 12.69 -8.47 -8.35
N MET A 129 12.56 -7.74 -7.24
CA MET A 129 12.14 -6.34 -7.22
C MET A 129 13.10 -5.41 -7.98
N ALA A 130 14.38 -5.72 -7.99
CA ALA A 130 15.39 -4.96 -8.72
C ALA A 130 15.47 -5.31 -10.21
N GLY A 131 14.68 -6.26 -10.71
CA GLY A 131 14.74 -6.75 -12.10
C GLY A 131 15.90 -7.69 -12.38
N HIS A 132 16.50 -8.28 -11.35
CA HIS A 132 17.63 -9.22 -11.45
C HIS A 132 17.23 -10.66 -11.16
N GLY A 133 15.98 -11.05 -11.49
CA GLY A 133 15.46 -12.40 -11.27
C GLY A 133 16.29 -13.51 -11.90
N ASP A 134 16.88 -13.25 -13.05
CA ASP A 134 17.76 -14.21 -13.75
C ASP A 134 19.01 -14.60 -12.93
N SER A 135 19.38 -13.80 -11.94
CA SER A 135 20.50 -14.08 -11.04
C SER A 135 20.11 -14.97 -9.84
N VAL A 136 18.83 -15.29 -9.67
CA VAL A 136 18.33 -16.13 -8.58
C VAL A 136 18.37 -17.60 -9.03
N PRO A 137 19.21 -18.44 -8.42
CA PRO A 137 19.22 -19.86 -8.75
C PRO A 137 17.92 -20.54 -8.30
N VAL A 138 17.45 -21.51 -9.07
CA VAL A 138 16.22 -22.28 -8.80
C VAL A 138 16.22 -22.89 -7.39
N SER A 139 17.40 -23.31 -6.91
CA SER A 139 17.56 -23.87 -5.56
C SER A 139 17.23 -22.91 -4.39
N GLN A 140 17.12 -21.60 -4.67
CA GLN A 140 16.69 -20.61 -3.68
C GLN A 140 15.16 -20.39 -3.68
N LEU A 141 14.44 -20.92 -4.67
CA LEU A 141 12.99 -20.87 -4.72
C LEU A 141 12.38 -21.98 -3.86
N PRO A 142 11.18 -21.77 -3.27
CA PRO A 142 10.50 -22.78 -2.47
C PRO A 142 10.24 -24.06 -3.28
N VAL A 143 10.67 -25.20 -2.75
CA VAL A 143 10.59 -26.50 -3.46
C VAL A 143 9.16 -27.03 -3.61
N ASP A 144 8.25 -26.59 -2.73
CA ASP A 144 6.84 -26.99 -2.70
C ASP A 144 5.92 -25.97 -3.41
N GLY A 145 6.49 -24.92 -4.00
CA GLY A 145 5.76 -23.86 -4.67
C GLY A 145 5.04 -22.87 -3.73
N THR A 146 5.20 -22.99 -2.41
CA THR A 146 4.68 -22.00 -1.47
C THR A 146 5.53 -20.73 -1.49
N TRP A 147 4.90 -19.56 -1.32
CA TRP A 147 5.61 -18.29 -1.27
C TRP A 147 5.50 -17.69 0.13
N PRO A 148 6.59 -17.12 0.69
CA PRO A 148 6.55 -16.56 2.03
C PRO A 148 5.53 -15.42 2.16
N LEU A 149 4.70 -15.49 3.21
CA LEU A 149 3.70 -14.48 3.52
C LEU A 149 4.32 -13.21 4.13
N GLY A 150 3.58 -12.10 4.11
CA GLY A 150 3.95 -10.85 4.78
C GLY A 150 5.10 -10.08 4.14
N THR A 151 5.56 -10.49 2.96
CA THR A 151 6.71 -9.85 2.30
C THR A 151 6.40 -8.48 1.72
N ALA A 152 5.12 -8.12 1.51
CA ALA A 152 4.71 -6.76 1.13
C ALA A 152 5.13 -5.70 2.17
N ALA A 153 5.27 -6.07 3.44
CA ALA A 153 5.78 -5.18 4.49
C ALA A 153 7.20 -4.65 4.22
N TYR A 154 7.95 -5.31 3.35
CA TYR A 154 9.31 -4.90 2.98
C TYR A 154 9.38 -4.09 1.68
N GLU A 155 8.31 -4.05 0.88
CA GLU A 155 8.24 -3.24 -0.34
C GLU A 155 7.80 -1.81 -0.01
N LYS A 156 8.77 -0.93 0.27
CA LYS A 156 8.52 0.45 0.66
C LYS A 156 8.50 1.39 -0.55
N ARG A 157 7.35 1.53 -1.19
CA ARG A 157 7.18 2.32 -2.44
C ARG A 157 7.25 3.83 -2.23
N GLN A 158 6.82 4.33 -1.06
CA GLN A 158 6.83 5.76 -0.70
C GLN A 158 6.12 6.66 -1.72
N LEU A 159 4.93 6.25 -2.12
CA LEU A 159 4.14 6.95 -3.13
C LEU A 159 3.45 8.20 -2.60
N ALA A 160 3.29 8.31 -1.28
CA ALA A 160 2.58 9.41 -0.65
C ALA A 160 3.28 10.76 -0.89
N THR A 161 2.53 11.74 -1.37
CA THR A 161 2.92 13.16 -1.40
C THR A 161 2.43 13.90 -0.16
N THR A 162 1.32 13.42 0.43
CA THR A 162 0.74 13.91 1.67
C THR A 162 0.39 12.75 2.59
N LEU A 163 0.46 12.97 3.90
CA LEU A 163 0.04 12.01 4.92
C LEU A 163 -1.12 12.56 5.74
N PRO A 164 -2.11 11.73 6.11
CA PRO A 164 -3.10 12.10 7.10
C PRO A 164 -2.46 12.09 8.49
N VAL A 165 -2.56 13.21 9.17
CA VAL A 165 -2.07 13.41 10.53
C VAL A 165 -3.26 13.56 11.47
N LEU A 166 -3.29 12.75 12.54
CA LEU A 166 -4.37 12.75 13.51
C LEU A 166 -4.20 13.87 14.53
N GLU A 167 -5.30 14.56 14.85
CA GLU A 167 -5.45 15.45 16.00
C GLU A 167 -6.29 14.73 17.07
N PRO A 168 -5.66 14.18 18.12
CA PRO A 168 -6.36 13.34 19.10
C PRO A 168 -7.51 14.05 19.82
N ASP A 169 -7.36 15.36 20.08
CA ASP A 169 -8.35 16.17 20.79
C ASP A 169 -9.67 16.33 20.01
N LEU A 170 -9.62 16.22 18.69
CA LEU A 170 -10.80 16.25 17.82
C LEU A 170 -11.33 14.86 17.50
N CYS A 171 -10.55 13.82 17.74
CA CYS A 171 -10.88 12.46 17.35
C CYS A 171 -11.96 11.85 18.25
N ILE A 172 -13.06 11.40 17.65
CA ILE A 172 -14.14 10.70 18.35
C ILE A 172 -13.94 9.18 18.41
N GLN A 173 -12.80 8.68 18.01
CA GLN A 173 -12.39 7.27 18.06
C GLN A 173 -13.35 6.31 17.32
N CYS A 174 -13.98 6.75 16.24
CA CYS A 174 -14.96 5.94 15.51
C CYS A 174 -14.36 4.81 14.66
N GLY A 175 -13.04 4.77 14.45
CA GLY A 175 -12.35 3.72 13.66
C GLY A 175 -12.49 3.80 12.14
N LYS A 176 -13.34 4.67 11.59
CA LYS A 176 -13.64 4.72 10.15
C LYS A 176 -12.41 4.90 9.27
N CYS A 177 -11.43 5.72 9.69
CA CYS A 177 -10.21 5.96 8.93
C CYS A 177 -9.36 4.69 8.75
N ALA A 178 -9.20 3.89 9.80
CA ALA A 178 -8.53 2.60 9.71
C ALA A 178 -9.37 1.60 8.93
N PHE A 179 -10.70 1.62 9.11
CA PHE A 179 -11.63 0.68 8.45
C PHE A 179 -11.64 0.79 6.93
N VAL A 180 -11.57 2.00 6.37
CA VAL A 180 -11.64 2.22 4.91
C VAL A 180 -10.28 2.22 4.22
N CYS A 181 -9.16 2.12 4.95
CA CYS A 181 -7.85 2.22 4.35
C CYS A 181 -7.56 1.04 3.40
N PRO A 182 -7.39 1.27 2.07
CA PRO A 182 -7.24 0.19 1.10
C PRO A 182 -5.96 -0.63 1.27
N HIS A 183 -4.93 -0.01 1.86
CA HIS A 183 -3.61 -0.61 1.98
C HIS A 183 -3.26 -1.02 3.41
N SER A 184 -4.22 -0.94 4.36
CA SER A 184 -3.96 -1.16 5.79
C SER A 184 -2.82 -0.28 6.33
N ALA A 185 -2.60 0.88 5.70
CA ALA A 185 -1.56 1.84 6.08
C ALA A 185 -1.97 2.70 7.29
N ILE A 186 -3.27 2.84 7.58
CA ILE A 186 -3.77 3.37 8.84
C ILE A 186 -4.26 2.21 9.68
N ARG A 187 -3.76 2.11 10.91
CA ARG A 187 -4.16 1.09 11.88
C ARG A 187 -4.42 1.71 13.24
N SER A 188 -5.18 1.00 14.05
CA SER A 188 -5.41 1.36 15.45
C SER A 188 -5.05 0.20 16.37
N LYS A 189 -4.60 0.53 17.57
CA LYS A 189 -4.40 -0.43 18.66
C LYS A 189 -4.98 0.13 19.94
N VAL A 190 -5.50 -0.78 20.76
CA VAL A 190 -5.89 -0.53 22.16
C VAL A 190 -4.90 -1.25 23.04
N PHE A 191 -4.30 -0.56 24.01
CA PHE A 191 -3.20 -1.08 24.79
C PHE A 191 -3.15 -0.44 26.19
N ASP A 192 -2.40 -1.06 27.11
CA ASP A 192 -2.17 -0.50 28.45
C ASP A 192 -1.30 0.76 28.35
N PRO A 193 -1.72 1.91 28.92
CA PRO A 193 -0.91 3.14 28.94
C PRO A 193 0.51 2.96 29.51
N ALA A 194 0.75 1.98 30.37
CA ALA A 194 2.07 1.65 30.88
C ALA A 194 3.08 1.29 29.79
N LEU A 195 2.61 0.87 28.59
CA LEU A 195 3.43 0.54 27.43
C LEU A 195 3.90 1.77 26.63
N LEU A 196 3.57 2.98 27.08
CA LEU A 196 4.06 4.22 26.47
C LEU A 196 5.50 4.57 26.85
N ASP A 197 6.12 3.81 27.74
CA ASP A 197 7.55 3.97 28.02
C ASP A 197 8.39 3.75 26.77
N GLY A 198 9.29 4.72 26.48
CA GLY A 198 10.08 4.71 25.25
C GLY A 198 9.33 5.15 23.97
N ALA A 199 8.07 5.58 24.06
CA ALA A 199 7.35 6.14 22.92
C ALA A 199 8.01 7.43 22.41
N PRO A 200 7.99 7.70 21.08
CA PRO A 200 8.38 9.02 20.56
C PRO A 200 7.60 10.15 21.24
N GLU A 201 8.26 11.30 21.48
CA GLU A 201 7.73 12.43 22.25
C GLU A 201 6.32 12.87 21.81
N ASP A 202 6.07 12.83 20.50
CA ASP A 202 4.79 13.23 19.91
C ASP A 202 3.92 12.04 19.45
N PHE A 203 4.10 10.86 20.08
CA PHE A 203 3.26 9.68 19.79
C PHE A 203 1.81 9.92 20.17
N ARG A 204 0.95 9.98 19.16
CA ARG A 204 -0.46 10.36 19.34
C ARG A 204 -1.28 9.22 19.89
N HIS A 205 -1.85 9.42 21.05
CA HIS A 205 -2.77 8.48 21.72
C HIS A 205 -3.82 9.26 22.52
N ALA A 206 -4.86 8.56 22.95
CA ALA A 206 -5.88 9.10 23.85
C ALA A 206 -6.42 7.97 24.74
N THR A 207 -7.05 8.31 25.85
CA THR A 207 -7.81 7.33 26.63
C THR A 207 -9.01 6.85 25.80
N VAL A 208 -9.29 5.55 25.87
CA VAL A 208 -10.45 4.94 25.20
C VAL A 208 -11.74 5.58 25.70
N VAL A 209 -12.60 5.99 24.76
CA VAL A 209 -13.95 6.50 25.01
C VAL A 209 -14.96 5.44 24.58
N GLY A 210 -16.06 5.30 25.32
CA GLY A 210 -17.10 4.30 25.06
C GLY A 210 -16.96 3.06 25.93
N THR A 211 -17.71 2.02 25.59
CA THR A 211 -17.83 0.78 26.36
C THR A 211 -17.26 -0.44 25.65
N GLU A 212 -16.75 -0.26 24.43
CA GLU A 212 -16.26 -1.33 23.56
C GLU A 212 -14.99 -2.00 24.11
N PHE A 213 -14.20 -1.26 24.88
CA PHE A 213 -12.93 -1.76 25.46
C PHE A 213 -12.86 -1.44 26.95
N LYS A 214 -11.95 -2.09 27.65
CA LYS A 214 -11.74 -1.89 29.10
C LYS A 214 -11.42 -0.42 29.40
N LYS A 215 -12.02 0.12 30.45
CA LYS A 215 -11.76 1.49 30.91
C LYS A 215 -10.28 1.67 31.29
N GLY A 216 -9.75 2.86 31.00
CA GLY A 216 -8.36 3.21 31.34
C GLY A 216 -7.34 2.77 30.28
N MET A 217 -7.72 1.98 29.27
CA MET A 217 -6.84 1.66 28.16
C MET A 217 -6.59 2.88 27.29
N ALA A 218 -5.45 2.90 26.63
CA ALA A 218 -5.12 3.87 25.60
C ALA A 218 -5.50 3.34 24.20
N ILE A 219 -5.89 4.25 23.31
CA ILE A 219 -6.10 3.97 21.89
C ILE A 219 -5.22 4.89 21.04
N THR A 220 -4.67 4.34 19.98
CA THR A 220 -3.89 5.09 19.00
C THR A 220 -4.33 4.76 17.58
N TYR A 221 -4.16 5.74 16.68
CA TYR A 221 -4.28 5.57 15.22
C TYR A 221 -3.00 6.07 14.59
N GLN A 222 -2.26 5.19 13.95
CA GLN A 222 -0.99 5.51 13.33
C GLN A 222 -1.02 5.22 11.83
N VAL A 223 -0.16 5.90 11.09
CA VAL A 223 -0.05 5.80 9.64
C VAL A 223 1.34 5.28 9.28
N ALA A 224 1.40 4.24 8.44
CA ALA A 224 2.63 3.80 7.81
C ALA A 224 3.00 4.78 6.69
N PRO A 225 3.98 5.69 6.86
CA PRO A 225 4.24 6.76 5.90
C PRO A 225 4.85 6.26 4.59
N GLU A 226 5.49 5.09 4.62
CA GLU A 226 6.14 4.48 3.46
C GLU A 226 5.16 3.65 2.62
N ASP A 227 3.98 3.32 3.16
CA ASP A 227 2.96 2.46 2.54
C ASP A 227 1.65 3.21 2.23
N CYS A 228 1.49 4.42 2.75
CA CYS A 228 0.37 5.30 2.41
C CYS A 228 0.45 5.71 0.94
N THR A 229 -0.70 5.77 0.26
CA THR A 229 -0.80 6.15 -1.16
C THR A 229 -1.43 7.52 -1.39
N SER A 230 -1.65 8.32 -0.34
CA SER A 230 -2.33 9.63 -0.42
C SER A 230 -3.73 9.60 -1.07
N CYS A 231 -4.47 8.50 -0.93
CA CYS A 231 -5.79 8.36 -1.57
C CYS A 231 -6.90 9.23 -0.95
N THR A 232 -6.65 9.87 0.18
CA THR A 232 -7.52 10.79 0.93
C THR A 232 -8.77 10.18 1.59
N LEU A 233 -9.16 8.94 1.29
CA LEU A 233 -10.38 8.31 1.78
C LEU A 233 -10.57 8.41 3.30
N CYS A 234 -9.52 8.25 4.08
CA CYS A 234 -9.56 8.36 5.54
C CYS A 234 -9.96 9.77 6.02
N VAL A 235 -9.56 10.81 5.30
CA VAL A 235 -9.93 12.20 5.57
C VAL A 235 -11.37 12.46 5.14
N GLU A 236 -11.78 11.94 3.98
CA GLU A 236 -13.13 12.10 3.47
C GLU A 236 -14.18 11.48 4.41
N VAL A 237 -13.95 10.26 4.91
CA VAL A 237 -14.89 9.58 5.81
C VAL A 237 -14.82 10.06 7.26
N CYS A 238 -13.83 10.87 7.63
CA CYS A 238 -13.70 11.37 8.99
C CYS A 238 -14.84 12.32 9.34
N PRO A 239 -15.72 11.98 10.32
CA PRO A 239 -16.86 12.79 10.66
C PRO A 239 -16.54 13.89 11.68
N ALA A 240 -15.34 13.86 12.27
CA ALA A 240 -14.96 14.75 13.35
C ALA A 240 -14.24 16.00 12.83
N TRP A 241 -14.71 17.18 13.21
CA TRP A 241 -14.11 18.47 12.85
C TRP A 241 -14.17 19.44 14.01
N ASP A 242 -13.36 20.48 13.94
CA ASP A 242 -13.38 21.60 14.87
C ASP A 242 -14.68 22.40 14.70
N LYS A 243 -15.44 22.60 15.78
CA LYS A 243 -16.73 23.33 15.76
C LYS A 243 -16.56 24.80 15.35
N THR A 244 -15.38 25.37 15.59
CA THR A 244 -15.06 26.75 15.26
C THR A 244 -14.47 26.90 13.85
N ASN A 245 -13.87 25.82 13.31
CA ASN A 245 -13.26 25.81 11.99
C ASN A 245 -13.55 24.49 11.26
N ARG A 246 -14.58 24.46 10.43
CA ARG A 246 -15.02 23.27 9.70
C ARG A 246 -14.00 22.72 8.69
N SER A 247 -13.01 23.52 8.27
CA SER A 247 -11.94 23.04 7.40
C SER A 247 -10.91 22.19 8.14
N ARG A 248 -10.86 22.25 9.48
CA ARG A 248 -9.99 21.48 10.36
C ARG A 248 -10.72 20.23 10.85
N LYS A 249 -10.32 19.07 10.35
CA LYS A 249 -10.84 17.76 10.77
C LYS A 249 -9.94 17.14 11.84
N ALA A 250 -10.38 16.04 12.44
CA ALA A 250 -9.50 15.20 13.26
C ALA A 250 -8.39 14.53 12.46
N LEU A 251 -8.55 14.39 11.13
CA LEU A 251 -7.51 13.97 10.20
C LEU A 251 -7.30 15.04 9.15
N ASN A 252 -6.08 15.57 9.07
CA ASN A 252 -5.70 16.58 8.08
C ASN A 252 -4.49 16.11 7.28
N LEU A 253 -4.44 16.49 5.98
CA LEU A 253 -3.34 16.15 5.10
C LEU A 253 -2.17 17.12 5.27
N HIS A 254 -0.98 16.59 5.46
CA HIS A 254 0.26 17.35 5.55
C HIS A 254 1.25 16.86 4.49
N PRO A 255 2.09 17.74 3.91
CA PRO A 255 3.18 17.31 3.03
C PRO A 255 4.06 16.26 3.72
N VAL A 256 4.38 15.18 3.02
CA VAL A 256 5.07 14.03 3.63
C VAL A 256 6.53 14.30 3.94
N GLU A 257 7.24 15.04 3.07
CA GLU A 257 8.71 15.21 3.14
C GLU A 257 9.20 15.70 4.51
N PRO A 258 8.61 16.75 5.14
CA PRO A 258 9.10 17.24 6.43
C PRO A 258 8.74 16.36 7.62
N ILE A 259 7.81 15.43 7.46
CA ILE A 259 7.27 14.64 8.60
C ILE A 259 7.55 13.14 8.48
N ARG A 260 8.04 12.65 7.35
CA ARG A 260 8.18 11.21 7.06
C ARG A 260 8.93 10.45 8.13
N GLU A 261 10.12 10.89 8.49
CA GLU A 261 10.98 10.18 9.46
C GLU A 261 10.36 10.17 10.87
N ARG A 262 9.71 11.27 11.24
CA ARG A 262 9.00 11.37 12.51
C ARG A 262 7.78 10.42 12.56
N GLU A 263 6.95 10.41 11.53
CA GLU A 263 5.79 9.51 11.45
C GLU A 263 6.23 8.03 11.30
N LYS A 264 7.40 7.79 10.66
CA LYS A 264 8.01 6.46 10.62
C LYS A 264 8.42 5.96 12.00
N ALA A 265 9.06 6.79 12.80
CA ALA A 265 9.43 6.41 14.17
C ALA A 265 8.20 6.05 15.02
N LYS A 266 7.09 6.79 14.85
CA LYS A 266 5.81 6.46 15.52
C LYS A 266 5.22 5.14 15.01
N TRP A 267 5.29 4.90 13.71
CA TRP A 267 4.83 3.65 13.14
C TRP A 267 5.68 2.47 13.63
N ASP A 268 6.99 2.61 13.66
CA ASP A 268 7.89 1.58 14.18
C ASP A 268 7.60 1.27 15.66
N PHE A 269 7.35 2.29 16.49
CA PHE A 269 6.91 2.10 17.87
C PHE A 269 5.51 1.45 17.95
N PHE A 270 4.56 1.88 17.13
CA PHE A 270 3.22 1.26 17.07
C PHE A 270 3.29 -0.25 16.81
N LEU A 271 4.23 -0.70 15.97
CA LEU A 271 4.42 -2.13 15.69
C LEU A 271 4.93 -2.92 16.90
N THR A 272 5.58 -2.27 17.88
CA THR A 272 6.02 -2.94 19.12
C THR A 272 4.90 -3.15 20.13
N LEU A 273 3.81 -2.38 20.03
CA LEU A 273 2.64 -2.53 20.91
C LEU A 273 1.94 -3.87 20.63
N PRO A 274 1.50 -4.60 21.67
CA PRO A 274 0.79 -5.86 21.47
C PRO A 274 -0.54 -5.66 20.75
N GLU A 275 -0.99 -6.71 20.06
CA GLU A 275 -2.36 -6.76 19.53
C GLU A 275 -3.34 -6.97 20.70
N TYR A 276 -4.54 -6.38 20.60
CA TYR A 276 -5.60 -6.61 21.58
C TYR A 276 -6.11 -8.04 21.45
N ASP A 277 -6.46 -8.69 22.58
CA ASP A 277 -6.95 -10.07 22.55
C ASP A 277 -8.17 -10.17 21.63
N ARG A 278 -8.06 -10.99 20.61
CA ARG A 278 -9.08 -11.18 19.59
C ARG A 278 -10.44 -11.58 20.15
N ARG A 279 -10.45 -12.31 21.29
CA ARG A 279 -11.68 -12.76 21.98
C ARG A 279 -12.41 -11.61 22.66
N ASP A 280 -11.71 -10.55 23.00
CA ASP A 280 -12.25 -9.37 23.68
C ASP A 280 -12.60 -8.22 22.70
N ILE A 281 -12.36 -8.40 21.39
CA ILE A 281 -12.71 -7.40 20.37
C ILE A 281 -14.20 -7.46 20.06
N PRO A 282 -14.93 -6.33 20.15
CA PRO A 282 -16.33 -6.25 19.70
C PRO A 282 -16.42 -6.14 18.18
N TRP A 283 -16.37 -7.29 17.51
CA TRP A 283 -16.31 -7.38 16.04
C TRP A 283 -17.55 -6.86 15.30
N ASP A 284 -18.64 -6.69 16.00
CA ASP A 284 -19.90 -6.14 15.50
C ASP A 284 -19.91 -4.59 15.42
N THR A 285 -18.81 -3.95 15.82
CA THR A 285 -18.65 -2.49 15.75
C THR A 285 -17.51 -2.11 14.79
N ILE A 286 -17.64 -0.95 14.11
CA ILE A 286 -16.57 -0.40 13.25
C ILE A 286 -15.30 -0.14 14.06
N LYS A 287 -15.42 0.38 15.27
CA LYS A 287 -14.31 0.68 16.16
C LYS A 287 -13.58 -0.61 16.58
N GLY A 288 -14.31 -1.65 16.94
CA GLY A 288 -13.75 -2.95 17.25
C GLY A 288 -13.03 -3.57 16.06
N ALA A 289 -13.70 -3.68 14.93
CA ALA A 289 -13.10 -4.22 13.70
C ALA A 289 -11.85 -3.43 13.25
N ALA A 290 -11.82 -2.11 13.49
CA ALA A 290 -10.65 -1.28 13.18
C ALA A 290 -9.42 -1.60 14.04
N VAL A 291 -9.61 -2.11 15.28
CA VAL A 291 -8.52 -2.49 16.19
C VAL A 291 -7.95 -3.87 15.85
N GLY A 292 -8.75 -4.77 15.26
CA GLY A 292 -8.28 -6.11 14.90
C GLY A 292 -7.08 -6.09 13.94
N GLN A 293 -6.10 -6.95 14.19
CA GLN A 293 -4.94 -7.09 13.33
C GLN A 293 -5.35 -7.52 11.91
N PRO A 294 -5.02 -6.78 10.85
CA PRO A 294 -5.23 -7.21 9.49
C PRO A 294 -4.19 -8.27 9.08
N LEU A 295 -4.63 -9.33 8.42
CA LEU A 295 -3.73 -10.31 7.80
C LEU A 295 -3.67 -10.15 6.28
N PHE A 296 -3.95 -8.95 5.82
CA PHE A 296 -3.77 -8.47 4.45
C PHE A 296 -3.32 -6.99 4.52
N GLU A 297 -2.11 -6.72 4.02
CA GLU A 297 -1.48 -5.41 4.23
C GLU A 297 -0.59 -5.00 3.04
N PHE A 298 -0.51 -3.69 2.82
CA PHE A 298 0.42 -3.08 1.87
C PHE A 298 0.38 -3.68 0.46
N SER A 299 -0.83 -4.04 0.02
CA SER A 299 -1.04 -4.60 -1.31
C SER A 299 -0.69 -3.59 -2.40
N SER A 300 -0.35 -4.08 -3.60
CA SER A 300 -0.13 -3.26 -4.78
C SER A 300 -1.41 -2.82 -5.50
N ALA A 301 -2.56 -2.90 -4.83
CA ALA A 301 -3.84 -2.43 -5.35
C ALA A 301 -3.82 -0.94 -5.72
N CYS A 302 -4.75 -0.53 -6.58
CA CYS A 302 -4.90 0.86 -7.01
C CYS A 302 -5.05 1.83 -5.83
N VAL A 303 -4.60 3.05 -6.02
CA VAL A 303 -4.83 4.15 -5.06
C VAL A 303 -6.33 4.36 -4.87
N GLY A 304 -6.80 4.23 -3.61
CA GLY A 304 -8.24 4.34 -3.31
C GLY A 304 -9.07 3.12 -3.72
N CYS A 305 -8.46 1.94 -3.87
CA CYS A 305 -9.16 0.69 -4.19
C CYS A 305 -10.34 0.46 -3.24
N GLY A 306 -11.54 0.22 -3.79
CA GLY A 306 -12.76 -0.03 -3.01
C GLY A 306 -12.96 -1.50 -2.62
N GLU A 307 -12.13 -2.42 -3.11
CA GLU A 307 -12.24 -3.87 -2.87
C GLU A 307 -11.40 -4.32 -1.68
N THR A 308 -10.16 -3.86 -1.58
CA THR A 308 -9.20 -4.32 -0.57
C THR A 308 -9.62 -4.10 0.89
N PRO A 309 -10.42 -3.09 1.27
CA PRO A 309 -10.97 -2.99 2.63
C PRO A 309 -11.83 -4.19 3.03
N TYR A 310 -12.57 -4.79 2.10
CA TYR A 310 -13.37 -6.00 2.36
C TYR A 310 -12.49 -7.22 2.58
N ILE A 311 -11.44 -7.38 1.77
CA ILE A 311 -10.46 -8.47 1.94
C ILE A 311 -9.76 -8.32 3.28
N ARG A 312 -9.34 -7.09 3.64
CA ARG A 312 -8.77 -6.83 4.95
C ARG A 312 -9.71 -7.25 6.08
N LEU A 313 -10.98 -6.82 6.04
CA LEU A 313 -11.97 -7.19 7.05
C LEU A 313 -12.16 -8.71 7.12
N ALA A 314 -12.27 -9.39 5.99
CA ALA A 314 -12.37 -10.84 5.94
C ALA A 314 -11.15 -11.51 6.63
N THR A 315 -9.95 -11.01 6.38
CA THR A 315 -8.73 -11.53 7.04
C THR A 315 -8.67 -11.19 8.54
N GLN A 316 -9.21 -10.06 8.97
CA GLN A 316 -9.34 -9.74 10.40
C GLN A 316 -10.28 -10.70 11.11
N LEU A 317 -11.39 -11.09 10.45
CA LEU A 317 -12.41 -11.97 11.03
C LEU A 317 -12.03 -13.46 10.96
N PHE A 318 -11.38 -13.89 9.90
CA PHE A 318 -11.20 -15.33 9.59
C PHE A 318 -9.77 -15.70 9.17
N GLY A 319 -8.87 -14.75 9.01
CA GLY A 319 -7.58 -14.94 8.36
C GLY A 319 -6.67 -16.00 8.98
N ASP A 320 -6.80 -16.25 10.28
CA ASP A 320 -6.04 -17.27 11.03
C ASP A 320 -6.39 -18.72 10.62
N ARG A 321 -7.50 -18.91 9.89
CA ARG A 321 -8.02 -20.21 9.44
C ARG A 321 -8.64 -20.17 8.04
N MET A 322 -8.40 -19.11 7.28
CA MET A 322 -9.02 -18.85 5.99
C MET A 322 -8.24 -19.55 4.88
N ILE A 323 -8.94 -20.24 4.01
CA ILE A 323 -8.41 -20.75 2.75
C ILE A 323 -9.13 -20.05 1.61
N ILE A 324 -8.38 -19.50 0.67
CA ILE A 324 -8.87 -18.68 -0.42
C ILE A 324 -8.59 -19.37 -1.75
N ALA A 325 -9.66 -19.77 -2.43
CA ALA A 325 -9.63 -20.16 -3.83
C ALA A 325 -9.95 -18.91 -4.67
N ASN A 326 -8.95 -18.29 -5.24
CA ASN A 326 -9.07 -17.04 -5.95
C ASN A 326 -9.18 -17.24 -7.46
N ALA A 327 -10.11 -16.53 -8.10
CA ALA A 327 -10.20 -16.50 -9.56
C ALA A 327 -9.32 -15.37 -10.14
N THR A 328 -8.86 -15.53 -11.36
CA THR A 328 -8.05 -14.52 -12.07
C THR A 328 -8.83 -13.21 -12.23
N GLY A 329 -8.25 -12.13 -11.76
CA GLY A 329 -8.81 -10.77 -11.77
C GLY A 329 -7.94 -9.80 -10.98
N CYS A 330 -8.51 -8.68 -10.50
CA CYS A 330 -7.78 -7.74 -9.63
C CYS A 330 -7.23 -8.41 -8.37
N SER A 331 -7.99 -9.31 -7.77
CA SER A 331 -7.60 -10.04 -6.55
C SER A 331 -6.40 -10.95 -6.77
N SER A 332 -6.19 -11.47 -7.99
CA SER A 332 -4.96 -12.19 -8.36
C SER A 332 -3.76 -11.26 -8.39
N ILE A 333 -3.96 -10.05 -8.93
CA ILE A 333 -2.87 -9.09 -9.11
C ILE A 333 -2.41 -8.55 -7.76
N TYR A 334 -3.31 -8.02 -6.92
CA TYR A 334 -2.89 -7.49 -5.62
C TYR A 334 -2.64 -8.59 -4.58
N GLY A 335 -3.20 -9.80 -4.74
CA GLY A 335 -3.01 -10.92 -3.80
C GLY A 335 -1.78 -11.77 -4.10
N GLY A 336 -1.48 -11.98 -5.39
CA GLY A 336 -0.37 -12.80 -5.87
C GLY A 336 0.66 -12.05 -6.71
N ASN A 337 0.84 -10.75 -6.49
CA ASN A 337 1.82 -9.93 -7.21
C ASN A 337 3.24 -10.18 -6.70
N LEU A 338 3.73 -11.38 -6.97
CA LEU A 338 5.10 -11.74 -6.62
C LEU A 338 6.10 -10.72 -7.20
N PRO A 339 7.19 -10.47 -6.51
CA PRO A 339 7.79 -11.24 -5.42
C PRO A 339 7.30 -10.88 -4.01
N THR A 340 6.32 -10.02 -3.84
CA THR A 340 5.78 -9.66 -2.54
C THR A 340 4.38 -10.24 -2.32
N ALA A 341 4.07 -10.68 -1.10
CA ALA A 341 2.78 -11.20 -0.70
C ALA A 341 2.14 -10.29 0.37
N PRO A 342 0.93 -9.74 0.10
CA PRO A 342 0.23 -8.87 1.06
C PRO A 342 -0.45 -9.66 2.17
N TYR A 343 -0.78 -10.93 1.96
CA TYR A 343 -1.27 -11.81 3.02
C TYR A 343 -0.16 -12.07 4.02
N THR A 344 -0.47 -11.97 5.32
CA THR A 344 0.50 -12.12 6.40
C THR A 344 -0.04 -13.03 7.50
N THR A 345 0.76 -13.26 8.53
CA THR A 345 0.41 -14.11 9.68
C THR A 345 0.26 -13.28 10.95
N ASN A 346 -0.52 -13.82 11.88
CA ASN A 346 -0.58 -13.32 13.25
C ASN A 346 0.68 -13.77 14.05
N PRO A 347 0.84 -13.34 15.33
CA PRO A 347 1.98 -13.74 16.17
C PRO A 347 2.13 -15.25 16.37
N GLU A 348 1.05 -16.02 16.25
CA GLU A 348 1.04 -17.49 16.34
C GLU A 348 1.44 -18.16 15.01
N GLY A 349 1.84 -17.39 14.01
CA GLY A 349 2.24 -17.90 12.69
C GLY A 349 1.08 -18.38 11.80
N ARG A 350 -0.17 -18.04 12.14
CA ARG A 350 -1.35 -18.40 11.36
C ARG A 350 -1.79 -17.26 10.46
N GLY A 351 -2.11 -17.58 9.22
CA GLY A 351 -2.60 -16.63 8.23
C GLY A 351 -3.34 -17.31 7.09
N PRO A 352 -3.91 -16.54 6.14
CA PRO A 352 -4.63 -17.09 5.01
C PRO A 352 -3.75 -17.97 4.14
N ALA A 353 -4.27 -19.12 3.73
CA ALA A 353 -3.74 -19.88 2.60
C ALA A 353 -4.42 -19.39 1.32
N TRP A 354 -3.64 -18.85 0.39
CA TRP A 354 -4.15 -18.28 -0.85
C TRP A 354 -3.66 -19.08 -2.06
N CYS A 355 -4.59 -19.49 -2.90
CA CYS A 355 -4.31 -20.18 -4.14
C CYS A 355 -5.11 -19.52 -5.27
N ASN A 356 -4.54 -19.46 -6.48
CA ASN A 356 -5.19 -18.89 -7.66
C ASN A 356 -5.47 -19.97 -8.70
N SER A 357 -6.63 -19.86 -9.36
CA SER A 357 -6.96 -20.60 -10.56
C SER A 357 -7.41 -19.67 -11.67
N LEU A 358 -7.72 -20.18 -12.84
CA LEU A 358 -8.35 -19.42 -13.90
C LEU A 358 -9.80 -19.08 -13.51
N PHE A 359 -10.36 -18.03 -14.12
CA PHE A 359 -11.73 -17.62 -13.89
C PHE A 359 -12.71 -18.75 -14.24
N GLU A 360 -12.41 -19.48 -15.32
CA GLU A 360 -13.25 -20.52 -15.90
C GLU A 360 -13.37 -21.79 -15.04
N ASP A 361 -12.37 -22.06 -14.20
CA ASP A 361 -12.30 -23.30 -13.40
C ASP A 361 -12.36 -23.07 -11.90
N ASN A 362 -12.55 -21.84 -11.46
CA ASN A 362 -12.46 -21.49 -10.03
C ASN A 362 -13.54 -22.14 -9.17
N ALA A 363 -14.72 -22.37 -9.71
CA ALA A 363 -15.80 -23.01 -8.99
C ALA A 363 -15.43 -24.47 -8.63
N GLU A 364 -14.91 -25.21 -9.58
CA GLU A 364 -14.45 -26.59 -9.42
C GLU A 364 -13.22 -26.67 -8.52
N PHE A 365 -12.28 -25.75 -8.68
CA PHE A 365 -11.10 -25.63 -7.84
C PHE A 365 -11.46 -25.39 -6.36
N GLY A 366 -12.35 -24.43 -6.09
CA GLY A 366 -12.83 -24.15 -4.75
C GLY A 366 -13.65 -25.30 -4.15
N LEU A 367 -14.48 -25.96 -4.95
CA LEU A 367 -15.24 -27.15 -4.55
C LEU A 367 -14.28 -28.30 -4.18
N GLY A 368 -13.24 -28.53 -4.99
CA GLY A 368 -12.24 -29.58 -4.72
C GLY A 368 -11.52 -29.36 -3.39
N ILE A 369 -11.10 -28.11 -3.10
CA ILE A 369 -10.52 -27.76 -1.79
C ILE A 369 -11.52 -28.05 -0.66
N ARG A 370 -12.78 -27.67 -0.82
CA ARG A 370 -13.82 -27.88 0.20
C ARG A 370 -14.05 -29.36 0.47
N ILE A 371 -14.18 -30.18 -0.57
CA ILE A 371 -14.36 -31.65 -0.43
C ILE A 371 -13.16 -32.26 0.29
N GLY A 372 -11.93 -31.90 -0.12
CA GLY A 372 -10.73 -32.41 0.53
C GLY A 372 -10.65 -32.06 2.02
N LEU A 373 -11.06 -30.85 2.41
CA LEU A 373 -11.14 -30.46 3.81
C LEU A 373 -12.22 -31.23 4.60
N ASP A 374 -13.38 -31.41 3.99
CA ASP A 374 -14.47 -32.16 4.64
C ASP A 374 -14.07 -33.62 4.88
N GLU A 375 -13.39 -34.27 3.93
CA GLU A 375 -12.85 -35.61 4.11
C GLU A 375 -11.82 -35.69 5.24
N GLN A 376 -10.90 -34.74 5.33
CA GLN A 376 -9.93 -34.67 6.43
C GLN A 376 -10.62 -34.47 7.78
N ILE A 377 -11.63 -33.60 7.85
CA ILE A 377 -12.42 -33.36 9.08
C ILE A 377 -13.17 -34.62 9.48
N ASN A 378 -13.81 -35.29 8.52
CA ASN A 378 -14.56 -36.53 8.78
C ASN A 378 -13.64 -37.65 9.26
N HIS A 379 -12.47 -37.80 8.63
CA HIS A 379 -11.46 -38.76 9.06
C HIS A 379 -10.96 -38.48 10.48
N ALA A 380 -10.65 -37.20 10.79
CA ALA A 380 -10.25 -36.81 12.14
C ALA A 380 -11.32 -37.11 13.19
N ARG A 381 -12.61 -36.86 12.89
CA ARG A 381 -13.73 -37.20 13.77
C ARG A 381 -13.87 -38.70 13.97
N GLN A 382 -13.73 -39.50 12.91
CA GLN A 382 -13.71 -40.94 12.99
C GLN A 382 -12.60 -41.44 13.91
N LEU A 383 -11.36 -40.97 13.71
CA LEU A 383 -10.22 -41.34 14.58
C LEU A 383 -10.45 -40.96 16.03
N LEU A 384 -10.98 -39.76 16.31
CA LEU A 384 -11.31 -39.36 17.69
C LEU A 384 -12.33 -40.32 18.32
N THR A 385 -13.35 -40.77 17.56
CA THR A 385 -14.33 -41.71 18.04
C THR A 385 -13.73 -43.07 18.30
N GLU A 386 -12.90 -43.60 17.39
CA GLU A 386 -12.22 -44.88 17.51
C GLU A 386 -11.23 -44.93 18.68
N LEU A 387 -10.53 -43.82 18.92
CA LEU A 387 -9.53 -43.67 19.98
C LEU A 387 -10.09 -43.03 21.27
N SER A 388 -11.39 -42.99 21.43
CA SER A 388 -12.07 -42.34 22.57
C SER A 388 -11.56 -42.78 23.94
N THR A 389 -11.18 -44.05 24.08
CA THR A 389 -10.61 -44.60 25.30
C THR A 389 -9.19 -44.12 25.59
N GLU A 390 -8.43 -43.70 24.57
CA GLU A 390 -7.05 -43.28 24.67
C GLU A 390 -6.92 -41.77 24.84
N VAL A 391 -7.76 -41.00 24.13
CA VAL A 391 -7.73 -39.53 24.14
C VAL A 391 -8.57 -38.89 25.24
N GLY A 392 -9.48 -39.67 25.86
CA GLY A 392 -10.37 -39.19 26.92
C GLY A 392 -11.69 -38.65 26.41
N ALA A 393 -12.76 -38.89 27.18
CA ALA A 393 -14.14 -38.51 26.80
C ALA A 393 -14.39 -36.99 26.68
N GLU A 394 -13.50 -36.15 27.21
CA GLU A 394 -13.62 -34.68 27.09
C GLU A 394 -13.25 -34.18 25.69
N LEU A 395 -12.53 -34.94 24.90
CA LEU A 395 -12.06 -34.58 23.58
C LEU A 395 -12.98 -35.12 22.46
N VAL A 396 -13.80 -36.11 22.74
CA VAL A 396 -14.75 -36.78 21.85
C VAL A 396 -16.15 -36.16 22.00
#